data_f9280f4a9860d78b3eb9a83ca65071cd
#
_entry.id   f9280f4a9860d78b3eb9a83ca65071cd
#
_cell.length_a   1.000
_cell.length_b   1.000
_cell.length_c   1.000
_cell.angle_alpha   90.00
_cell.angle_beta   90.00
_cell.angle_gamma   90.00
#
_symmetry.space_group_name_H-M   'P 1'
#
loop_
_entity.id
_entity.type
_entity.pdbx_description
1 polymer ?
#
loop_
_entity_poly.entity_id
_entity_poly.type
_entity_poly.pdbx_seq_one_letter_code
_entity_poly.pdbx_strand_id
1 'polypeptide(L)'
;METTWLHSMVQGDETQYYRKRDGIMVEHMVRPANFDMRYNHFHQEYEIYLLLRGKRQMFFENRAYEACAGNLILVDSGQIHMSHSLPGDPEPEYERIILYVDKAIVEQADKIFPELKIGAFFHKHYGIYELTPEETEQTRFYAMQEDLNYLIDNLK
;
A
#
# COMPACT_ATOMS: atom_id res chain seq x y z
N MET A 1 -5.43 -18.76 -15.59
CA MET A 1 -5.06 -18.09 -14.33
C MET A 1 -6.25 -17.28 -13.84
N GLU A 2 -6.88 -17.69 -12.78
CA GLU A 2 -8.02 -16.96 -12.22
C GLU A 2 -7.53 -15.76 -11.40
N THR A 3 -8.04 -14.60 -11.73
CA THR A 3 -7.89 -13.40 -10.90
C THR A 3 -9.01 -13.42 -9.86
N THR A 4 -8.65 -13.61 -8.60
CA THR A 4 -9.63 -13.57 -7.52
C THR A 4 -9.78 -12.13 -7.04
N TRP A 5 -10.97 -11.56 -7.21
CA TRP A 5 -11.35 -10.30 -6.58
C TRP A 5 -12.03 -10.63 -5.25
N LEU A 6 -11.55 -10.04 -4.19
CA LEU A 6 -12.17 -10.14 -2.89
C LEU A 6 -12.63 -8.73 -2.49
N HIS A 7 -13.92 -8.60 -2.30
CA HIS A 7 -14.54 -7.41 -1.74
C HIS A 7 -14.92 -7.74 -0.30
N SER A 8 -14.34 -7.05 0.67
CA SER A 8 -14.79 -7.11 2.04
C SER A 8 -15.37 -5.76 2.44
N MET A 9 -16.66 -5.71 2.70
CA MET A 9 -17.24 -4.62 3.47
C MET A 9 -16.92 -4.90 4.94
N VAL A 10 -16.01 -4.16 5.51
CA VAL A 10 -15.76 -4.18 6.94
C VAL A 10 -16.80 -3.29 7.62
N GLN A 11 -17.27 -3.68 8.80
CA GLN A 11 -18.23 -2.89 9.58
C GLN A 11 -17.65 -1.50 9.87
N GLY A 12 -18.38 -0.46 9.44
CA GLY A 12 -18.03 0.94 9.64
C GLY A 12 -17.77 1.68 8.33
N ASP A 13 -17.11 2.83 8.41
CA ASP A 13 -16.82 3.73 7.29
C ASP A 13 -15.59 3.31 6.47
N GLU A 14 -15.24 2.03 6.48
CA GLU A 14 -14.10 1.51 5.74
C GLU A 14 -14.53 0.97 4.37
N THR A 15 -13.84 1.40 3.33
CA THR A 15 -13.94 0.82 1.99
C THR A 15 -12.63 0.15 1.64
N GLN A 16 -12.71 -1.13 1.33
CA GLN A 16 -11.56 -1.93 0.96
C GLN A 16 -11.81 -2.67 -0.35
N TYR A 17 -10.91 -2.49 -1.32
CA TYR A 17 -10.85 -3.25 -2.55
C TYR A 17 -9.48 -3.89 -2.66
N TYR A 18 -9.43 -5.18 -2.89
CA TYR A 18 -8.15 -5.83 -3.11
C TYR A 18 -8.21 -6.90 -4.20
N ARG A 19 -7.08 -7.07 -4.84
CA ARG A 19 -6.87 -8.03 -5.91
C ARG A 19 -5.61 -8.82 -5.63
N LYS A 20 -5.71 -10.13 -5.72
CA LYS A 20 -4.56 -11.02 -5.58
C LYS A 20 -4.39 -11.87 -6.84
N ARG A 21 -3.15 -11.95 -7.34
CA ARG A 21 -2.78 -12.79 -8.47
C ARG A 21 -1.32 -13.21 -8.37
N ASP A 22 -1.06 -14.53 -8.42
CA ASP A 22 0.27 -15.10 -8.60
C ASP A 22 1.36 -14.48 -7.71
N GLY A 23 1.09 -14.29 -6.42
CA GLY A 23 2.04 -13.72 -5.47
C GLY A 23 2.11 -12.20 -5.45
N ILE A 24 1.21 -11.51 -6.16
CA ILE A 24 1.05 -10.06 -6.09
C ILE A 24 -0.35 -9.74 -5.57
N MET A 25 -0.44 -8.87 -4.57
CA MET A 25 -1.70 -8.36 -4.05
C MET A 25 -1.72 -6.84 -4.08
N VAL A 26 -2.79 -6.27 -4.61
CA VAL A 26 -3.07 -4.83 -4.57
C VAL A 26 -4.26 -4.59 -3.67
N GLU A 27 -4.13 -3.63 -2.77
CA GLU A 27 -5.18 -3.23 -1.85
C GLU A 27 -5.39 -1.72 -1.96
N HIS A 28 -6.61 -1.30 -2.22
CA HIS A 28 -7.03 0.10 -2.16
C HIS A 28 -8.00 0.26 -0.99
N MET A 29 -7.73 1.19 -0.08
CA MET A 29 -8.48 1.33 1.15
C MET A 29 -8.68 2.78 1.54
N VAL A 30 -9.90 3.07 1.98
CA VAL A 30 -10.28 4.30 2.69
C VAL A 30 -10.65 3.93 4.11
N ARG A 31 -10.05 4.59 5.09
CA ARG A 31 -10.26 4.35 6.52
C ARG A 31 -10.42 5.65 7.30
N PRO A 32 -11.09 5.60 8.46
CA PRO A 32 -11.05 6.70 9.42
C PRO A 32 -9.60 7.10 9.78
N ALA A 33 -9.32 8.39 9.83
CA ALA A 33 -7.97 8.90 10.10
C ALA A 33 -7.43 8.47 11.47
N ASN A 34 -8.33 8.24 12.44
CA ASN A 34 -7.97 7.79 13.79
C ASN A 34 -7.72 6.28 13.90
N PHE A 35 -7.71 5.55 12.79
CA PHE A 35 -7.35 4.14 12.80
C PHE A 35 -5.87 3.95 13.15
N ASP A 36 -5.61 3.13 14.14
CA ASP A 36 -4.27 2.77 14.57
C ASP A 36 -4.05 1.27 14.50
N MET A 37 -2.91 0.88 13.97
CA MET A 37 -2.47 -0.52 14.06
C MET A 37 -2.06 -0.81 15.51
N ARG A 38 -2.61 -1.87 16.08
CA ARG A 38 -2.40 -2.21 17.49
C ARG A 38 -0.98 -2.71 17.80
N TYR A 39 -0.32 -3.30 16.79
CA TYR A 39 0.98 -3.95 16.94
C TYR A 39 1.88 -3.66 15.76
N ASN A 40 3.18 -3.60 16.03
CA ASN A 40 4.19 -3.75 15.00
C ASN A 40 4.00 -5.08 14.29
N HIS A 41 4.15 -5.09 12.99
CA HIS A 41 4.10 -6.32 12.22
C HIS A 41 5.25 -6.37 11.23
N PHE A 42 5.51 -7.57 10.73
CA PHE A 42 6.38 -7.84 9.60
C PHE A 42 5.77 -8.94 8.75
N HIS A 43 6.14 -8.99 7.50
CA HIS A 43 5.72 -10.01 6.56
C HIS A 43 6.85 -10.30 5.56
N GLN A 44 6.74 -11.42 4.84
CA GLN A 44 7.76 -11.83 3.87
C GLN A 44 7.66 -11.08 2.53
N GLU A 45 6.52 -10.48 2.26
CA GLU A 45 6.28 -9.69 1.07
C GLU A 45 7.07 -8.38 1.13
N TYR A 46 7.49 -7.92 -0.03
CA TYR A 46 7.87 -6.53 -0.25
C TYR A 46 6.59 -5.69 -0.34
N GLU A 47 6.61 -4.48 0.18
CA GLU A 47 5.46 -3.59 0.17
C GLU A 47 5.79 -2.26 -0.48
N ILE A 48 4.90 -1.82 -1.36
CA ILE A 48 4.88 -0.47 -1.90
C ILE A 48 3.58 0.17 -1.45
N TYR A 49 3.68 1.14 -0.55
CA TYR A 49 2.56 1.85 0.05
C TYR A 49 2.49 3.26 -0.52
N LEU A 50 1.38 3.67 -1.10
CA LEU A 50 1.14 5.01 -1.60
C LEU A 50 0.01 5.66 -0.81
N LEU A 51 0.29 6.76 -0.12
CA LEU A 51 -0.71 7.56 0.57
C LEU A 51 -1.31 8.56 -0.42
N LEU A 52 -2.61 8.41 -0.72
CA LEU A 52 -3.33 9.25 -1.69
C LEU A 52 -4.01 10.44 -1.05
N ARG A 53 -4.47 10.29 0.21
CA ARG A 53 -5.15 11.34 0.96
C ARG A 53 -4.90 11.17 2.45
N GLY A 54 -4.88 12.28 3.19
CA GLY A 54 -4.68 12.31 4.63
C GLY A 54 -3.22 12.24 5.03
N LYS A 55 -2.99 11.93 6.30
CA LYS A 55 -1.66 11.85 6.91
C LYS A 55 -1.55 10.61 7.78
N ARG A 56 -0.33 10.07 7.89
CA ARG A 56 -0.03 8.93 8.76
C ARG A 56 1.32 9.14 9.45
N GLN A 57 1.43 8.58 10.64
CA GLN A 57 2.71 8.40 11.29
C GLN A 57 3.20 6.97 11.02
N MET A 58 4.31 6.85 10.32
CA MET A 58 4.91 5.56 9.96
C MET A 58 6.12 5.29 10.86
N PHE A 59 6.25 4.06 11.32
CA PHE A 59 7.35 3.63 12.18
C PHE A 59 8.18 2.56 11.46
N PHE A 60 9.48 2.83 11.33
CA PHE A 60 10.49 1.90 10.81
C PHE A 60 11.70 1.94 11.74
N GLU A 61 12.25 0.80 12.08
CA GLU A 61 13.52 0.71 12.84
C GLU A 61 13.60 1.66 14.04
N ASN A 62 12.55 1.72 14.85
CA ASN A 62 12.44 2.61 16.03
C ASN A 62 12.47 4.12 15.71
N ARG A 63 12.17 4.49 14.48
CA ARG A 63 11.99 5.89 14.09
C ARG A 63 10.56 6.13 13.62
N ALA A 64 10.07 7.33 13.92
CA ALA A 64 8.78 7.81 13.46
C ALA A 64 8.97 8.80 12.30
N TYR A 65 8.16 8.63 11.26
CA TYR A 65 8.12 9.50 10.09
C TYR A 65 6.70 9.97 9.87
N GLU A 66 6.52 11.24 9.57
CA GLU A 66 5.25 11.76 9.09
C GLU A 66 5.13 11.49 7.59
N ALA A 67 4.07 10.81 7.20
CA ALA A 67 3.70 10.61 5.80
C ALA A 67 2.46 11.42 5.46
N CYS A 68 2.44 12.06 4.31
CA CYS A 68 1.31 12.82 3.78
C CYS A 68 0.94 12.36 2.37
N ALA A 69 -0.20 12.86 1.87
CA ALA A 69 -0.64 12.55 0.51
C ALA A 69 0.48 12.80 -0.52
N GLY A 70 0.70 11.84 -1.39
CA GLY A 70 1.80 11.82 -2.36
C GLY A 70 3.06 11.08 -1.90
N ASN A 71 3.13 10.66 -0.63
CA ASN A 71 4.27 9.87 -0.19
C ASN A 71 4.14 8.40 -0.64
N LEU A 72 5.19 7.93 -1.28
CA LEU A 72 5.42 6.53 -1.62
C LEU A 72 6.36 5.93 -0.60
N ILE A 73 5.95 4.85 0.03
CA ILE A 73 6.71 4.19 1.10
C ILE A 73 7.09 2.80 0.62
N LEU A 74 8.39 2.52 0.64
CA LEU A 74 8.95 1.21 0.31
C LEU A 74 9.31 0.46 1.59
N VAL A 75 8.79 -0.75 1.74
CA VAL A 75 9.05 -1.65 2.88
C VAL A 75 9.75 -2.90 2.37
N ASP A 76 10.89 -3.19 2.95
CA ASP A 76 11.68 -4.38 2.63
C ASP A 76 11.02 -5.66 3.18
N SER A 77 11.30 -6.80 2.57
CA SER A 77 10.85 -8.11 3.06
C SER A 77 11.35 -8.35 4.48
N GLY A 78 10.43 -8.69 5.37
CA GLY A 78 10.74 -8.95 6.79
C GLY A 78 10.99 -7.71 7.64
N GLN A 79 10.87 -6.50 7.08
CA GLN A 79 11.05 -5.28 7.84
C GLN A 79 9.89 -5.01 8.79
N ILE A 80 10.21 -4.77 10.06
CA ILE A 80 9.21 -4.40 11.08
C ILE A 80 8.76 -2.97 10.83
N HIS A 81 7.46 -2.77 10.73
CA HIS A 81 6.85 -1.46 10.51
C HIS A 81 5.47 -1.34 11.16
N MET A 82 4.97 -0.10 11.26
CA MET A 82 3.66 0.20 11.82
C MET A 82 3.16 1.54 11.28
N SER A 83 1.84 1.68 11.16
CA SER A 83 1.18 2.92 10.76
C SER A 83 0.17 3.35 11.83
N HIS A 84 0.25 4.60 12.26
CA HIS A 84 -0.66 5.21 13.23
C HIS A 84 -1.31 6.49 12.68
N SER A 85 -2.37 6.92 13.35
CA SER A 85 -2.92 8.26 13.18
C SER A 85 -1.89 9.32 13.54
N LEU A 86 -1.95 10.45 12.87
CA LEU A 86 -1.15 11.62 13.22
C LEU A 86 -1.96 12.50 14.18
N PRO A 87 -1.47 12.77 15.40
CA PRO A 87 -2.18 13.64 16.33
C PRO A 87 -2.45 15.03 15.75
N GLY A 88 -3.71 15.47 15.84
CA GLY A 88 -4.12 16.79 15.33
C GLY A 88 -4.39 16.87 13.84
N ASP A 89 -4.42 15.73 13.13
CA ASP A 89 -4.85 15.69 11.73
C ASP A 89 -6.35 16.07 11.63
N PRO A 90 -6.70 17.14 10.90
CA PRO A 90 -8.09 17.55 10.74
C PRO A 90 -8.87 16.66 9.74
N GLU A 91 -8.18 15.86 8.94
CA GLU A 91 -8.83 15.01 7.96
C GLU A 91 -9.60 13.87 8.63
N PRO A 92 -10.88 13.64 8.22
CA PRO A 92 -11.69 12.58 8.80
C PRO A 92 -11.24 11.17 8.38
N GLU A 93 -10.60 11.07 7.22
CA GLU A 93 -10.22 9.82 6.58
C GLU A 93 -8.83 9.91 5.97
N TYR A 94 -8.20 8.74 5.76
CA TYR A 94 -7.05 8.60 4.89
C TYR A 94 -7.32 7.55 3.80
N GLU A 95 -6.66 7.70 2.67
CA GLU A 95 -6.80 6.82 1.51
C GLU A 95 -5.42 6.35 1.07
N ARG A 96 -5.28 5.04 0.84
CA ARG A 96 -4.02 4.43 0.44
C ARG A 96 -4.19 3.31 -0.57
N ILE A 97 -3.15 3.08 -1.35
CA ILE A 97 -2.94 1.85 -2.11
C ILE A 97 -1.72 1.15 -1.55
N ILE A 98 -1.80 -0.17 -1.40
CA ILE A 98 -0.64 -1.01 -1.11
C ILE A 98 -0.50 -2.08 -2.18
N LEU A 99 0.72 -2.25 -2.66
CA LEU A 99 1.15 -3.38 -3.47
C LEU A 99 2.04 -4.28 -2.62
N TYR A 100 1.61 -5.51 -2.41
CA TYR A 100 2.41 -6.56 -1.80
C TYR A 100 2.95 -7.49 -2.89
N VAL A 101 4.24 -7.78 -2.84
CA VAL A 101 4.91 -8.70 -3.77
C VAL A 101 5.60 -9.80 -2.99
N ASP A 102 5.21 -11.05 -3.24
CA ASP A 102 5.83 -12.20 -2.58
C ASP A 102 7.33 -12.22 -2.84
N LYS A 103 8.09 -12.55 -1.80
CA LYS A 103 9.55 -12.67 -1.88
C LYS A 103 9.99 -13.61 -3.00
N ALA A 104 9.28 -14.73 -3.20
CA ALA A 104 9.57 -15.68 -4.27
C ALA A 104 9.46 -15.08 -5.68
N ILE A 105 8.52 -14.15 -5.90
CA ILE A 105 8.37 -13.44 -7.19
C ILE A 105 9.58 -12.55 -7.44
N VAL A 106 10.02 -11.80 -6.44
CA VAL A 106 11.21 -10.94 -6.55
C VAL A 106 12.47 -11.77 -6.80
N GLU A 107 12.64 -12.88 -6.07
CA GLU A 107 13.77 -13.80 -6.26
C GLU A 107 13.78 -14.41 -7.68
N GLN A 108 12.61 -14.78 -8.19
CA GLN A 108 12.48 -15.28 -9.56
C GLN A 108 12.79 -14.20 -10.60
N ALA A 109 12.29 -12.99 -10.43
CA ALA A 109 12.58 -11.86 -11.30
C ALA A 109 14.09 -11.53 -11.32
N ASP A 110 14.75 -11.55 -10.16
CA ASP A 110 16.18 -11.31 -10.04
C ASP A 110 17.03 -12.45 -10.68
N LYS A 111 16.50 -13.67 -10.75
CA LYS A 111 17.15 -14.77 -11.49
C LYS A 111 17.03 -14.61 -13.00
N ILE A 112 15.87 -14.16 -13.50
CA ILE A 112 15.61 -13.97 -14.93
C ILE A 112 16.29 -12.70 -15.45
N PHE A 113 16.29 -11.65 -14.64
CA PHE A 113 16.81 -10.32 -14.98
C PHE A 113 17.79 -9.83 -13.89
N PRO A 114 18.98 -10.46 -13.75
CA PRO A 114 19.90 -10.21 -12.64
C PRO A 114 20.43 -8.75 -12.60
N GLU A 115 20.34 -8.02 -13.69
CA GLU A 115 20.69 -6.61 -13.77
C GLU A 115 19.73 -5.70 -13.01
N LEU A 116 18.48 -6.11 -12.79
CA LEU A 116 17.46 -5.30 -12.09
C LEU A 116 17.73 -5.22 -10.59
N LYS A 117 18.21 -6.31 -9.97
CA LYS A 117 18.56 -6.39 -8.54
C LYS A 117 17.44 -5.85 -7.64
N ILE A 118 16.20 -6.31 -7.89
CA ILE A 118 14.98 -5.78 -7.25
C ILE A 118 15.05 -5.95 -5.72
N GLY A 119 15.41 -7.14 -5.24
CA GLY A 119 15.55 -7.40 -3.81
C GLY A 119 16.60 -6.51 -3.16
N ALA A 120 17.75 -6.35 -3.79
CA ALA A 120 18.80 -5.46 -3.31
C ALA A 120 18.38 -3.98 -3.33
N PHE A 121 17.56 -3.59 -4.31
CA PHE A 121 16.99 -2.24 -4.37
C PHE A 121 16.12 -1.95 -3.15
N PHE A 122 15.16 -2.81 -2.81
CA PHE A 122 14.33 -2.64 -1.62
C PHE A 122 15.17 -2.59 -0.34
N HIS A 123 16.12 -3.51 -0.19
CA HIS A 123 16.99 -3.55 0.98
C HIS A 123 17.80 -2.26 1.17
N LYS A 124 18.25 -1.64 0.09
CA LYS A 124 19.03 -0.40 0.13
C LYS A 124 18.16 0.86 0.22
N HIS A 125 16.97 0.84 -0.37
CA HIS A 125 16.15 2.02 -0.61
C HIS A 125 14.78 2.00 0.08
N TYR A 126 14.58 1.16 1.10
CA TYR A 126 13.36 1.27 1.90
C TYR A 126 13.26 2.68 2.53
N GLY A 127 12.03 3.17 2.72
CA GLY A 127 11.80 4.51 3.25
C GLY A 127 10.69 5.26 2.54
N ILE A 128 10.69 6.58 2.66
CA ILE A 128 9.64 7.46 2.15
C ILE A 128 10.16 8.30 1.00
N TYR A 129 9.40 8.33 -0.09
CA TYR A 129 9.64 9.09 -1.30
C TYR A 129 8.43 9.97 -1.60
N GLU A 130 8.60 11.05 -2.36
CA GLU A 130 7.54 11.97 -2.72
C GLU A 130 7.19 11.85 -4.20
N LEU A 131 5.88 11.71 -4.49
CA LEU A 131 5.30 11.92 -5.81
C LEU A 131 4.84 13.37 -5.92
N THR A 132 4.80 13.89 -7.14
CA THR A 132 4.18 15.19 -7.37
C THR A 132 2.67 15.13 -7.11
N PRO A 133 2.02 16.25 -6.81
CA PRO A 133 0.56 16.31 -6.69
C PRO A 133 -0.17 15.78 -7.93
N GLU A 134 0.35 16.06 -9.13
CA GLU A 134 -0.21 15.58 -10.38
C GLU A 134 -0.14 14.05 -10.50
N GLU A 135 1.02 13.44 -10.22
CA GLU A 135 1.20 11.99 -10.22
C GLU A 135 0.29 11.30 -9.19
N THR A 136 0.13 11.92 -8.02
CA THR A 136 -0.72 11.41 -6.95
C THR A 136 -2.18 11.41 -7.37
N GLU A 137 -2.70 12.50 -7.90
CA GLU A 137 -4.08 12.62 -8.36
C GLU A 137 -4.36 11.71 -9.56
N GLN A 138 -3.42 11.58 -10.49
CA GLN A 138 -3.54 10.67 -11.62
C GLN A 138 -3.63 9.21 -11.15
N THR A 139 -2.81 8.81 -10.20
CA THR A 139 -2.84 7.45 -9.64
C THR A 139 -4.17 7.19 -8.93
N ARG A 140 -4.64 8.16 -8.15
CA ARG A 140 -5.94 8.08 -7.47
C ARG A 140 -7.09 7.93 -8.46
N PHE A 141 -7.07 8.70 -9.53
CA PHE A 141 -8.09 8.63 -10.57
C PHE A 141 -8.17 7.23 -11.21
N TYR A 142 -7.04 6.63 -11.56
CA TYR A 142 -7.00 5.27 -12.11
C TYR A 142 -7.48 4.22 -11.10
N ALA A 143 -7.10 4.34 -9.84
CA ALA A 143 -7.57 3.43 -8.80
C ALA A 143 -9.10 3.49 -8.66
N MET A 144 -9.68 4.68 -8.64
CA MET A 144 -11.14 4.86 -8.58
C MET A 144 -11.86 4.29 -9.81
N GLN A 145 -11.28 4.39 -11.00
CA GLN A 145 -11.84 3.77 -12.21
C GLN A 145 -11.85 2.24 -12.12
N GLU A 146 -10.80 1.64 -11.61
CA GLU A 146 -10.72 0.19 -11.42
C GLU A 146 -11.74 -0.30 -10.40
N ASP A 147 -11.92 0.43 -9.29
CA ASP A 147 -12.93 0.13 -8.29
C ASP A 147 -14.34 0.18 -8.88
N LEU A 148 -14.64 1.19 -9.70
CA LEU A 148 -15.93 1.33 -10.37
C LEU A 148 -16.17 0.20 -11.38
N ASN A 149 -15.19 -0.14 -12.18
CA ASN A 149 -15.27 -1.24 -13.13
C ASN A 149 -15.56 -2.57 -12.41
N TYR A 150 -14.85 -2.80 -11.31
CA TYR A 150 -15.09 -3.97 -10.46
C TYR A 150 -16.55 -4.03 -9.96
N LEU A 151 -17.08 -2.91 -9.45
CA LEU A 151 -18.45 -2.84 -8.96
C LEU A 151 -19.47 -3.11 -10.09
N ILE A 152 -19.26 -2.53 -11.26
CA ILE A 152 -20.13 -2.74 -12.44
C ILE A 152 -20.14 -4.21 -12.87
N ASP A 153 -18.99 -4.86 -12.91
CA ASP A 153 -18.87 -6.26 -13.33
C ASP A 153 -19.52 -7.23 -12.33
N ASN A 154 -19.59 -6.86 -11.06
CA ASN A 154 -20.21 -7.66 -10.02
C ASN A 154 -21.70 -7.37 -9.77
N LEU A 155 -22.28 -6.38 -10.47
CA LEU A 155 -23.73 -6.12 -10.46
C LEU A 155 -24.51 -6.93 -11.52
N LYS A 156 -23.82 -7.63 -12.38
CA LYS A 156 -24.40 -8.51 -13.42
C LYS A 156 -24.56 -9.93 -12.89
#